data_c85459f2026dca3be27dce20caf661fd
#
_entry.id   c85459f2026dca3be27dce20caf661fd
#
_cell.length_a   1.000
_cell.length_b   1.000
_cell.length_c   1.000
_cell.angle_alpha   90.00
_cell.angle_beta   90.00
_cell.angle_gamma   90.00
#
_symmetry.space_group_name_H-M   'P 1'
#
loop_
_entity.id
_entity.type
_entity.pdbx_description
1 polymer ?
#
loop_
_entity_poly.entity_id
_entity_poly.type
_entity_poly.pdbx_seq_one_letter_code
_entity_poly.pdbx_strand_id
1 'polypeptide(L)'
;MAPSSHSLQSILYAPLAGLAELCAGFRHCPILSDDAWLRVGITRALHADPTGRGFLQQTGPRLPDCPTKGHFFASLDSARRLALCRQANARIVRLLTDDPFAHVVGLHDFDLYAGDGHWHGAAAHAVPLDGAKRAIGHFFALNLRTQALSHLTHAQGKKEHDMHALKRLDVATLRHGAPAGRKVLYAYDCAAIDYAQWQKWKQSGGLYFVSLTKEKMNLTVTRENPIDRTDPNHAGITADELVATSERIALRRIRYTHPATGGEYEFLTSEFTLPPGVIAFLYLRRWDLEKVFDELKNKLGAQRAWGNSAVAQQMQAHFLCLAHNLIQLFERHLAAAHQVTNVAEEKRRAGRLAAQQRLAKARGAVLPALVQTHQRLTQTSLKLFRWLRCHFFSELPLVELVAALRSSYAFL
;
A
#
# COMPACT_ATOMS: atom_id res chain seq x y z
N MET A 1 -26.18 -23.29 24.55
CA MET A 1 -25.34 -22.08 24.32
C MET A 1 -25.71 -21.53 22.96
N ALA A 2 -26.33 -20.36 22.90
CA ALA A 2 -26.59 -19.72 21.61
C ALA A 2 -25.25 -19.40 20.95
N PRO A 3 -25.07 -19.67 19.64
CA PRO A 3 -23.85 -19.25 18.94
C PRO A 3 -23.79 -17.74 19.02
N SER A 4 -22.67 -17.19 19.49
CA SER A 4 -22.45 -15.76 19.50
C SER A 4 -22.49 -15.30 18.04
N SER A 5 -23.57 -14.64 17.66
CA SER A 5 -23.79 -14.15 16.31
C SER A 5 -22.89 -12.96 16.04
N HIS A 6 -21.66 -13.19 15.64
CA HIS A 6 -20.79 -12.10 15.19
C HIS A 6 -21.29 -11.58 13.85
N SER A 7 -21.80 -10.37 13.84
CA SER A 7 -22.17 -9.67 12.63
C SER A 7 -20.94 -9.38 11.78
N LEU A 8 -21.14 -9.14 10.47
CA LEU A 8 -20.06 -8.75 9.55
C LEU A 8 -19.27 -7.53 10.10
N GLN A 9 -19.97 -6.51 10.60
CA GLN A 9 -19.32 -5.33 11.16
C GLN A 9 -18.48 -5.65 12.41
N SER A 10 -18.98 -6.53 13.30
CA SER A 10 -18.25 -6.88 14.51
C SER A 10 -16.92 -7.57 14.20
N ILE A 11 -16.89 -8.40 13.19
CA ILE A 11 -15.66 -9.06 12.72
C ILE A 11 -14.73 -8.08 12.00
N LEU A 12 -15.26 -7.29 11.06
CA LEU A 12 -14.46 -6.32 10.31
C LEU A 12 -13.79 -5.30 11.23
N TYR A 13 -14.50 -4.84 12.27
CA TYR A 13 -13.99 -3.84 13.22
C TYR A 13 -13.33 -4.43 14.47
N ALA A 14 -13.29 -5.76 14.60
CA ALA A 14 -12.62 -6.40 15.74
C ALA A 14 -11.16 -5.93 15.94
N PRO A 15 -10.37 -5.69 14.88
CA PRO A 15 -9.01 -5.17 15.04
C PRO A 15 -8.92 -3.77 15.64
N LEU A 16 -10.03 -3.00 15.66
CA LEU A 16 -10.11 -1.68 16.32
C LEU A 16 -10.41 -1.79 17.81
N ALA A 17 -10.78 -2.97 18.30
CA ALA A 17 -11.06 -3.14 19.73
C ALA A 17 -9.82 -2.81 20.58
N GLY A 18 -10.04 -2.14 21.71
CA GLY A 18 -8.96 -1.71 22.61
C GLY A 18 -8.14 -0.50 22.15
N LEU A 19 -8.49 0.15 21.04
CA LEU A 19 -7.79 1.38 20.62
C LEU A 19 -7.92 2.49 21.66
N ALA A 20 -9.04 2.57 22.38
CA ALA A 20 -9.25 3.54 23.45
C ALA A 20 -8.20 3.42 24.56
N GLU A 21 -7.74 2.21 24.85
CA GLU A 21 -6.73 1.90 25.86
C GLU A 21 -5.29 2.07 25.36
N LEU A 22 -5.11 1.95 24.06
CA LEU A 22 -3.79 1.87 23.42
C LEU A 22 -3.36 3.17 22.74
N CYS A 23 -4.30 4.06 22.43
CA CYS A 23 -4.04 5.31 21.75
C CYS A 23 -4.10 6.48 22.71
N ALA A 24 -2.99 7.14 22.94
CA ALA A 24 -2.95 8.38 23.71
C ALA A 24 -3.88 9.44 23.11
N GLY A 25 -4.67 10.10 23.96
CA GLY A 25 -5.61 11.15 23.53
C GLY A 25 -6.96 10.64 23.01
N PHE A 26 -7.26 9.34 23.13
CA PHE A 26 -8.59 8.81 22.91
C PHE A 26 -9.57 9.40 23.92
N ARG A 27 -10.71 9.91 23.47
CA ARG A 27 -11.69 10.58 24.32
C ARG A 27 -13.08 10.01 24.11
N HIS A 28 -13.78 9.82 25.21
CA HIS A 28 -15.21 9.62 25.18
C HIS A 28 -15.89 10.99 24.99
N CYS A 29 -16.41 11.24 23.79
CA CYS A 29 -17.16 12.46 23.49
C CYS A 29 -18.66 12.13 23.53
N PRO A 30 -19.49 12.88 24.27
CA PRO A 30 -20.92 12.56 24.42
C PRO A 30 -21.71 12.63 23.10
N ILE A 31 -21.24 13.40 22.09
CA ILE A 31 -21.92 13.52 20.80
C ILE A 31 -21.45 12.45 19.82
N LEU A 32 -20.15 12.15 19.81
CA LEU A 32 -19.54 11.19 18.90
C LEU A 32 -18.22 10.71 19.50
N SER A 33 -18.21 9.53 20.08
CA SER A 33 -16.99 8.92 20.61
C SER A 33 -15.94 8.75 19.52
N ASP A 34 -14.67 8.70 19.88
CA ASP A 34 -13.60 8.51 18.92
C ASP A 34 -13.69 7.14 18.23
N ASP A 35 -14.19 6.10 18.91
CA ASP A 35 -14.46 4.79 18.30
C ASP A 35 -15.55 4.88 17.24
N ALA A 36 -16.70 5.45 17.58
CA ALA A 36 -17.80 5.65 16.64
C ALA A 36 -17.36 6.51 15.44
N TRP A 37 -16.60 7.56 15.71
CA TRP A 37 -16.05 8.42 14.65
C TRP A 37 -15.10 7.70 13.70
N LEU A 38 -14.20 6.85 14.22
CA LEU A 38 -13.32 6.02 13.38
C LEU A 38 -14.14 5.09 12.49
N ARG A 39 -15.15 4.40 13.05
CA ARG A 39 -16.04 3.52 12.29
C ARG A 39 -16.80 4.26 11.20
N VAL A 40 -17.33 5.46 11.49
CA VAL A 40 -18.01 6.30 10.49
C VAL A 40 -17.07 6.65 9.34
N GLY A 41 -15.85 7.08 9.60
CA GLY A 41 -14.87 7.44 8.58
C GLY A 41 -14.44 6.25 7.72
N ILE A 42 -14.19 5.09 8.33
CA ILE A 42 -13.87 3.85 7.63
C ILE A 42 -15.07 3.37 6.80
N THR A 43 -16.28 3.39 7.36
CA THR A 43 -17.51 3.03 6.63
C THR A 43 -17.67 3.90 5.39
N ARG A 44 -17.41 5.20 5.49
CA ARG A 44 -17.46 6.11 4.34
C ARG A 44 -16.47 5.69 3.23
N ALA A 45 -15.24 5.34 3.59
CA ALA A 45 -14.25 4.83 2.62
C ALA A 45 -14.74 3.53 1.96
N LEU A 46 -15.27 2.58 2.74
CA LEU A 46 -15.76 1.29 2.25
C LEU A 46 -16.95 1.42 1.29
N HIS A 47 -17.88 2.33 1.58
CA HIS A 47 -19.06 2.57 0.73
C HIS A 47 -18.76 3.36 -0.54
N ALA A 48 -17.61 4.05 -0.58
CA ALA A 48 -17.15 4.81 -1.74
C ALA A 48 -18.15 5.90 -2.21
N ASP A 49 -18.94 6.47 -1.29
CA ASP A 49 -19.88 7.52 -1.62
C ASP A 49 -19.18 8.75 -2.22
N PRO A 50 -19.67 9.30 -3.32
CA PRO A 50 -19.01 10.40 -4.01
C PRO A 50 -19.05 11.70 -3.21
N THR A 51 -20.04 11.84 -2.29
CA THR A 51 -20.20 13.01 -1.44
C THR A 51 -20.43 12.62 0.02
N GLY A 52 -19.88 13.41 0.94
CA GLY A 52 -20.14 13.17 2.36
C GLY A 52 -21.60 13.40 2.75
N ARG A 53 -22.34 14.26 2.03
CA ARG A 53 -23.78 14.44 2.25
C ARG A 53 -24.56 13.19 1.82
N GLY A 54 -24.29 12.64 0.65
CA GLY A 54 -24.90 11.40 0.17
C GLY A 54 -24.67 10.25 1.13
N PHE A 55 -23.42 10.09 1.59
CA PHE A 55 -23.06 9.10 2.59
C PHE A 55 -23.90 9.23 3.86
N LEU A 56 -23.96 10.43 4.47
CA LEU A 56 -24.72 10.65 5.70
C LEU A 56 -26.24 10.46 5.51
N GLN A 57 -26.77 10.78 4.34
CA GLN A 57 -28.21 10.57 4.05
C GLN A 57 -28.54 9.09 3.83
N GLN A 58 -27.72 8.35 3.14
CA GLN A 58 -27.97 6.94 2.78
C GLN A 58 -27.57 5.98 3.90
N THR A 59 -26.45 6.24 4.53
CA THR A 59 -25.80 5.32 5.46
C THR A 59 -26.04 5.74 6.92
N GLY A 60 -26.14 7.06 7.17
CA GLY A 60 -26.30 7.60 8.50
C GLY A 60 -27.43 7.01 9.33
N PRO A 61 -28.64 6.85 8.79
CA PRO A 61 -29.76 6.25 9.55
C PRO A 61 -29.51 4.81 10.04
N ARG A 62 -28.54 4.14 9.44
CA ARG A 62 -28.13 2.76 9.80
C ARG A 62 -26.94 2.69 10.75
N LEU A 63 -26.32 3.83 11.04
CA LEU A 63 -25.18 3.90 11.98
C LEU A 63 -25.71 4.25 13.35
N PRO A 64 -25.39 3.47 14.42
CA PRO A 64 -25.91 3.69 15.77
C PRO A 64 -25.61 5.11 16.30
N ASP A 65 -24.42 5.63 15.98
CA ASP A 65 -23.91 6.91 16.46
C ASP A 65 -23.60 7.85 15.29
N CYS A 66 -24.54 7.96 14.33
CA CYS A 66 -24.30 8.83 13.18
C CYS A 66 -24.22 10.30 13.57
N PRO A 67 -23.09 10.97 13.29
CA PRO A 67 -22.98 12.39 13.58
C PRO A 67 -23.86 13.20 12.63
N THR A 68 -24.27 14.38 13.07
CA THR A 68 -24.86 15.37 12.17
C THR A 68 -23.83 15.75 11.10
N LYS A 69 -24.31 16.21 9.94
CA LYS A 69 -23.46 16.68 8.86
C LYS A 69 -22.42 17.72 9.33
N GLY A 70 -22.84 18.70 10.11
CA GLY A 70 -21.94 19.73 10.63
C GLY A 70 -20.84 19.15 11.51
N HIS A 71 -21.19 18.28 12.47
CA HIS A 71 -20.22 17.64 13.34
C HIS A 71 -19.24 16.74 12.58
N PHE A 72 -19.71 15.96 11.61
CA PHE A 72 -18.83 15.09 10.82
C PHE A 72 -17.79 15.90 10.05
N PHE A 73 -18.22 16.94 9.30
CA PHE A 73 -17.29 17.75 8.52
C PHE A 73 -16.34 18.58 9.38
N ALA A 74 -16.84 19.20 10.47
CA ALA A 74 -15.98 19.91 11.41
C ALA A 74 -14.94 18.97 12.05
N SER A 75 -15.29 17.71 12.28
CA SER A 75 -14.38 16.72 12.87
C SER A 75 -13.21 16.34 11.97
N LEU A 76 -13.34 16.50 10.65
CA LEU A 76 -12.26 16.22 9.70
C LEU A 76 -11.09 17.22 9.81
N ASP A 77 -11.30 18.39 10.42
CA ASP A 77 -10.26 19.41 10.63
C ASP A 77 -9.54 19.26 11.98
N SER A 78 -9.84 18.21 12.74
CA SER A 78 -9.24 17.98 14.05
C SER A 78 -7.84 17.35 13.95
N ALA A 79 -6.80 18.13 14.28
CA ALA A 79 -5.43 17.62 14.36
C ALA A 79 -5.29 16.47 15.38
N ARG A 80 -6.01 16.51 16.51
CA ARG A 80 -6.06 15.42 17.50
C ARG A 80 -6.60 14.13 16.87
N ARG A 81 -7.72 14.20 16.14
CA ARG A 81 -8.30 13.03 15.47
C ARG A 81 -7.43 12.51 14.31
N LEU A 82 -6.70 13.39 13.65
CA LEU A 82 -5.68 12.98 12.68
C LEU A 82 -4.58 12.16 13.34
N ALA A 83 -4.08 12.60 14.50
CA ALA A 83 -3.10 11.83 15.29
C ALA A 83 -3.66 10.46 15.71
N LEU A 84 -4.93 10.41 16.12
CA LEU A 84 -5.62 9.16 16.44
C LEU A 84 -5.70 8.21 15.23
N CYS A 85 -6.04 8.70 14.03
CA CYS A 85 -6.06 7.90 12.82
C CYS A 85 -4.68 7.31 12.49
N ARG A 86 -3.61 8.08 12.70
CA ARG A 86 -2.23 7.61 12.51
C ARG A 86 -1.90 6.47 13.47
N GLN A 87 -2.23 6.63 14.76
CA GLN A 87 -2.01 5.60 15.77
C GLN A 87 -2.84 4.33 15.47
N ALA A 88 -4.11 4.50 15.10
CA ALA A 88 -4.99 3.41 14.71
C ALA A 88 -4.40 2.63 13.51
N ASN A 89 -3.97 3.33 12.46
CA ASN A 89 -3.37 2.67 11.31
C ASN A 89 -2.07 1.94 11.67
N ALA A 90 -1.20 2.56 12.47
CA ALA A 90 0.03 1.92 12.94
C ALA A 90 -0.23 0.64 13.74
N ARG A 91 -1.31 0.59 14.52
CA ARG A 91 -1.72 -0.62 15.23
C ARG A 91 -2.23 -1.69 14.26
N ILE A 92 -3.13 -1.34 13.34
CA ILE A 92 -3.68 -2.29 12.36
C ILE A 92 -2.55 -2.89 11.50
N VAL A 93 -1.60 -2.08 11.06
CA VAL A 93 -0.42 -2.55 10.30
C VAL A 93 0.36 -3.63 11.06
N ARG A 94 0.49 -3.53 12.39
CA ARG A 94 1.19 -4.55 13.22
C ARG A 94 0.45 -5.90 13.30
N LEU A 95 -0.85 -5.93 13.00
CA LEU A 95 -1.63 -7.18 12.95
C LEU A 95 -1.46 -7.91 11.62
N LEU A 96 -0.89 -7.26 10.62
CA LEU A 96 -0.57 -7.85 9.32
C LEU A 96 0.85 -8.45 9.39
N THR A 97 0.97 -9.74 9.69
CA THR A 97 2.24 -10.40 10.02
C THR A 97 2.76 -11.36 8.94
N ASP A 98 2.05 -11.53 7.82
CA ASP A 98 2.50 -12.45 6.77
C ASP A 98 3.85 -12.02 6.20
N ASP A 99 4.71 -12.99 5.99
CA ASP A 99 6.00 -12.79 5.34
C ASP A 99 6.24 -13.84 4.24
N PRO A 100 5.76 -13.59 3.01
CA PRO A 100 5.99 -14.51 1.92
C PRO A 100 7.47 -14.63 1.52
N PHE A 101 8.32 -13.72 1.99
CA PHE A 101 9.75 -13.69 1.66
C PHE A 101 10.65 -14.21 2.78
N ALA A 102 10.08 -14.83 3.83
CA ALA A 102 10.84 -15.34 4.97
C ALA A 102 11.96 -16.31 4.58
N HIS A 103 11.76 -17.06 3.47
CA HIS A 103 12.73 -18.04 2.97
C HIS A 103 13.72 -17.45 1.95
N VAL A 104 13.59 -16.17 1.57
CA VAL A 104 14.49 -15.56 0.59
C VAL A 104 15.76 -15.08 1.27
N VAL A 105 16.87 -15.72 0.91
CA VAL A 105 18.19 -15.44 1.49
C VAL A 105 18.53 -13.95 1.38
N GLY A 106 18.98 -13.37 2.48
CA GLY A 106 19.39 -11.97 2.59
C GLY A 106 18.23 -10.99 2.85
N LEU A 107 16.97 -11.37 2.59
CA LEU A 107 15.85 -10.45 2.86
C LEU A 107 15.43 -10.38 4.32
N HIS A 108 15.84 -11.32 5.18
CA HIS A 108 15.47 -11.35 6.59
C HIS A 108 15.87 -10.06 7.35
N ASP A 109 16.94 -9.38 6.94
CA ASP A 109 17.42 -8.14 7.57
C ASP A 109 16.71 -6.88 7.10
N PHE A 110 15.79 -7.01 6.15
CA PHE A 110 15.16 -5.86 5.50
C PHE A 110 13.66 -5.78 5.77
N ASP A 111 13.17 -4.58 6.05
CA ASP A 111 11.78 -4.23 5.80
C ASP A 111 11.68 -3.64 4.40
N LEU A 112 10.68 -4.10 3.64
CA LEU A 112 10.59 -3.87 2.20
C LEU A 112 9.34 -3.05 1.89
N TYR A 113 9.52 -1.93 1.21
CA TYR A 113 8.42 -1.04 0.84
C TYR A 113 8.45 -0.67 -0.64
N ALA A 114 7.26 -0.50 -1.23
CA ALA A 114 7.08 0.29 -2.44
C ALA A 114 6.57 1.67 -2.04
N GLY A 115 7.17 2.72 -2.58
CA GLY A 115 6.75 4.09 -2.35
C GLY A 115 6.34 4.77 -3.65
N ASP A 116 5.24 5.56 -3.63
CA ASP A 116 4.78 6.30 -4.81
C ASP A 116 3.77 7.37 -4.41
N GLY A 117 3.54 8.34 -5.33
CA GLY A 117 2.54 9.39 -5.22
C GLY A 117 1.20 9.00 -5.85
N HIS A 118 0.10 9.34 -5.18
CA HIS A 118 -1.25 9.20 -5.71
C HIS A 118 -1.99 10.54 -5.69
N TRP A 119 -2.64 10.87 -6.81
CA TRP A 119 -3.33 12.13 -6.99
C TRP A 119 -4.83 11.92 -7.20
N HIS A 120 -5.65 12.70 -6.51
CA HIS A 120 -7.10 12.71 -6.68
C HIS A 120 -7.66 14.13 -6.84
N GLY A 121 -8.91 14.24 -7.29
CA GLY A 121 -9.57 15.53 -7.51
C GLY A 121 -9.77 16.32 -6.22
N ALA A 122 -9.77 17.64 -6.33
CA ALA A 122 -10.11 18.52 -5.22
C ALA A 122 -11.54 18.28 -4.71
N ALA A 123 -11.84 18.75 -3.50
CA ALA A 123 -13.19 18.73 -2.96
C ALA A 123 -14.19 19.49 -3.86
N ALA A 124 -15.44 19.06 -3.84
CA ALA A 124 -16.48 19.66 -4.72
C ALA A 124 -16.63 21.18 -4.56
N HIS A 125 -16.43 21.68 -3.34
CA HIS A 125 -16.52 23.11 -2.97
C HIS A 125 -15.14 23.78 -2.79
N ALA A 126 -14.06 23.17 -3.31
CA ALA A 126 -12.77 23.83 -3.34
C ALA A 126 -12.84 25.07 -4.22
N VAL A 127 -12.25 26.16 -3.73
CA VAL A 127 -12.13 27.40 -4.50
C VAL A 127 -11.13 27.17 -5.64
N PRO A 128 -11.49 27.47 -6.88
CA PRO A 128 -10.54 27.39 -7.99
C PRO A 128 -9.39 28.38 -7.77
N LEU A 129 -8.18 27.97 -8.09
CA LEU A 129 -7.02 28.85 -8.21
C LEU A 129 -6.67 28.91 -9.70
N ASP A 130 -6.54 30.11 -10.24
CA ASP A 130 -6.30 30.33 -11.66
C ASP A 130 -7.34 29.61 -12.56
N GLY A 131 -8.62 29.69 -12.19
CA GLY A 131 -9.74 29.08 -12.93
C GLY A 131 -9.87 27.57 -12.85
N ALA A 132 -8.96 26.87 -12.19
CA ALA A 132 -8.97 25.42 -12.06
C ALA A 132 -8.91 24.93 -10.61
N LYS A 133 -9.64 23.83 -10.31
CA LYS A 133 -9.50 23.11 -9.04
C LYS A 133 -8.25 22.25 -9.10
N ARG A 134 -7.38 22.39 -8.08
CA ARG A 134 -6.10 21.65 -8.04
C ARG A 134 -6.31 20.23 -7.55
N ALA A 135 -5.64 19.27 -8.17
CA ALA A 135 -5.53 17.92 -7.67
C ALA A 135 -4.74 17.89 -6.34
N ILE A 136 -5.09 16.95 -5.49
CA ILE A 136 -4.44 16.71 -4.19
C ILE A 136 -3.55 15.48 -4.32
N GLY A 137 -2.28 15.64 -3.96
CA GLY A 137 -1.30 14.56 -3.97
C GLY A 137 -1.06 13.98 -2.58
N HIS A 138 -0.94 12.68 -2.51
CA HIS A 138 -0.56 11.94 -1.32
C HIS A 138 0.55 10.96 -1.64
N PHE A 139 1.47 10.77 -0.71
CA PHE A 139 2.55 9.81 -0.83
C PHE A 139 2.30 8.65 0.13
N PHE A 140 2.38 7.43 -0.39
CA PHE A 140 2.12 6.21 0.35
C PHE A 140 3.32 5.27 0.32
N ALA A 141 3.37 4.40 1.31
CA ALA A 141 4.26 3.25 1.34
C ALA A 141 3.42 1.97 1.51
N LEU A 142 3.66 0.99 0.66
CA LEU A 142 3.12 -0.35 0.74
C LEU A 142 4.21 -1.29 1.25
N ASN A 143 4.00 -1.95 2.36
CA ASN A 143 4.88 -3.02 2.81
C ASN A 143 4.75 -4.21 1.85
N LEU A 144 5.84 -4.59 1.17
CA LEU A 144 5.81 -5.64 0.16
C LEU A 144 5.64 -7.04 0.74
N ARG A 145 5.87 -7.23 2.06
CA ARG A 145 5.64 -8.50 2.75
C ARG A 145 4.18 -8.65 3.15
N THR A 146 3.72 -7.72 3.96
CA THR A 146 2.41 -7.80 4.63
C THR A 146 1.27 -7.22 3.81
N GLN A 147 1.58 -6.46 2.75
CA GLN A 147 0.65 -5.66 1.94
C GLN A 147 -0.02 -4.53 2.74
N ALA A 148 0.53 -4.17 3.88
CA ALA A 148 0.05 -3.07 4.69
C ALA A 148 0.32 -1.71 4.02
N LEU A 149 -0.70 -0.86 3.96
CA LEU A 149 -0.61 0.47 3.38
C LEU A 149 -0.45 1.52 4.48
N SER A 150 0.50 2.43 4.28
CA SER A 150 0.74 3.57 5.16
C SER A 150 0.77 4.87 4.36
N HIS A 151 0.14 5.92 4.90
CA HIS A 151 0.26 7.27 4.35
C HIS A 151 1.52 7.93 4.92
N LEU A 152 2.39 8.41 4.04
CA LEU A 152 3.64 9.09 4.41
C LEU A 152 3.43 10.58 4.62
N THR A 153 2.96 11.28 3.58
CA THR A 153 2.75 12.72 3.60
C THR A 153 1.79 13.15 2.47
N HIS A 154 1.40 14.40 2.47
CA HIS A 154 0.61 15.00 1.39
C HIS A 154 1.42 16.08 0.67
N ALA A 155 1.09 16.34 -0.59
CA ALA A 155 1.70 17.38 -1.37
C ALA A 155 1.32 18.78 -0.84
N GLN A 156 2.29 19.67 -0.70
CA GLN A 156 2.08 21.05 -0.26
C GLN A 156 1.82 22.02 -1.42
N GLY A 157 2.08 21.60 -2.64
CA GLY A 157 1.94 22.40 -3.83
C GLY A 157 1.36 21.67 -5.02
N LYS A 158 1.09 22.41 -6.11
CA LYS A 158 0.64 21.84 -7.37
C LYS A 158 1.77 21.02 -7.99
N LYS A 159 1.52 19.73 -8.25
CA LYS A 159 2.51 18.81 -8.85
C LYS A 159 3.86 18.80 -8.10
N GLU A 160 3.80 18.81 -6.77
CA GLU A 160 5.02 18.68 -5.99
C GLU A 160 5.76 17.40 -6.38
N HIS A 161 7.06 17.54 -6.62
CA HIS A 161 7.92 16.41 -6.97
C HIS A 161 8.09 15.48 -5.76
N ASP A 162 8.02 14.18 -5.96
CA ASP A 162 8.04 13.15 -4.91
C ASP A 162 9.20 13.34 -3.94
N MET A 163 10.39 13.62 -4.47
CA MET A 163 11.57 13.81 -3.63
C MET A 163 11.45 15.03 -2.70
N HIS A 164 10.78 16.11 -3.12
CA HIS A 164 10.54 17.26 -2.24
C HIS A 164 9.61 16.90 -1.09
N ALA A 165 8.56 16.13 -1.36
CA ALA A 165 7.66 15.64 -0.34
C ALA A 165 8.36 14.70 0.66
N LEU A 166 9.17 13.77 0.17
CA LEU A 166 9.91 12.81 0.99
C LEU A 166 10.97 13.48 1.87
N LYS A 167 11.66 14.52 1.39
CA LYS A 167 12.67 15.29 2.18
C LYS A 167 12.09 15.97 3.41
N ARG A 168 10.77 16.19 3.48
CA ARG A 168 10.11 16.75 4.67
C ARG A 168 9.89 15.73 5.78
N LEU A 169 10.09 14.44 5.49
CA LEU A 169 9.90 13.37 6.44
C LEU A 169 11.18 13.15 7.26
N ASP A 170 10.99 12.90 8.53
CA ASP A 170 12.07 12.42 9.37
C ASP A 170 12.38 10.93 9.08
N VAL A 171 13.56 10.51 9.49
CA VAL A 171 14.04 9.14 9.31
C VAL A 171 13.14 8.14 10.06
N ALA A 172 12.60 8.50 11.22
CA ALA A 172 11.73 7.63 12.01
C ALA A 172 10.44 7.30 11.26
N THR A 173 9.83 8.30 10.61
CA THR A 173 8.66 8.10 9.74
C THR A 173 8.97 7.16 8.59
N LEU A 174 10.10 7.35 7.89
CA LEU A 174 10.50 6.50 6.76
C LEU A 174 10.89 5.07 7.20
N ARG A 175 11.26 4.88 8.45
CA ARG A 175 11.56 3.56 9.01
C ARG A 175 10.33 2.77 9.47
N HIS A 176 9.15 3.35 9.52
CA HIS A 176 7.90 2.70 9.95
C HIS A 176 7.99 1.95 11.29
N GLY A 177 8.84 2.41 12.19
CA GLY A 177 9.08 1.74 13.48
C GLY A 177 9.96 0.49 13.39
N ALA A 178 10.71 0.31 12.31
CA ALA A 178 11.70 -0.75 12.19
C ALA A 178 12.70 -0.71 13.36
N PRO A 179 13.05 -1.85 13.98
CA PRO A 179 14.01 -1.91 15.08
C PRO A 179 15.38 -1.34 14.70
N ALA A 180 16.16 -0.93 15.69
CA ALA A 180 17.55 -0.55 15.48
C ALA A 180 18.32 -1.71 14.81
N GLY A 181 19.18 -1.38 13.85
CA GLY A 181 19.94 -2.37 13.07
C GLY A 181 19.19 -3.00 11.90
N ARG A 182 17.85 -2.99 11.88
CA ARG A 182 17.08 -3.44 10.74
C ARG A 182 17.19 -2.47 9.59
N LYS A 183 17.45 -2.96 8.39
CA LYS A 183 17.52 -2.15 7.16
C LYS A 183 16.12 -1.94 6.59
N VAL A 184 15.89 -0.79 5.95
CA VAL A 184 14.64 -0.49 5.25
C VAL A 184 14.97 -0.20 3.80
N LEU A 185 14.36 -0.94 2.87
CA LEU A 185 14.57 -0.78 1.44
C LEU A 185 13.27 -0.36 0.77
N TYR A 186 13.35 0.73 0.03
CA TYR A 186 12.25 1.27 -0.77
C TYR A 186 12.45 1.02 -2.26
N ALA A 187 11.45 0.48 -2.93
CA ALA A 187 11.33 0.52 -4.37
C ALA A 187 10.53 1.76 -4.78
N TYR A 188 11.20 2.70 -5.46
CA TYR A 188 10.60 3.93 -6.00
C TYR A 188 10.74 3.98 -7.52
N ASP A 189 9.93 4.83 -8.13
CA ASP A 189 10.19 5.21 -9.52
C ASP A 189 11.38 6.19 -9.63
N CYS A 190 11.76 6.56 -10.83
CA CYS A 190 12.89 7.48 -11.04
C CYS A 190 12.61 8.93 -10.61
N ALA A 191 11.37 9.29 -10.21
CA ALA A 191 11.04 10.61 -9.70
C ALA A 191 11.54 10.82 -8.26
N ALA A 192 11.59 9.76 -7.44
CA ALA A 192 12.00 9.85 -6.04
C ALA A 192 13.52 9.75 -5.82
N ILE A 193 14.35 10.27 -6.74
CA ILE A 193 15.80 10.12 -6.69
C ILE A 193 16.49 11.45 -6.42
N ASP A 194 17.21 11.46 -5.30
CA ASP A 194 18.28 12.38 -4.94
C ASP A 194 19.35 11.57 -4.20
N TYR A 195 20.46 11.27 -4.87
CA TYR A 195 21.46 10.33 -4.34
C TYR A 195 22.13 10.85 -3.08
N ALA A 196 22.38 12.17 -3.00
CA ALA A 196 22.98 12.77 -1.79
C ALA A 196 22.03 12.62 -0.59
N GLN A 197 20.73 12.82 -0.80
CA GLN A 197 19.74 12.61 0.25
C GLN A 197 19.63 11.14 0.66
N TRP A 198 19.59 10.21 -0.32
CA TRP A 198 19.58 8.79 -0.02
C TRP A 198 20.83 8.32 0.71
N GLN A 199 22.00 8.89 0.37
CA GLN A 199 23.24 8.62 1.09
C GLN A 199 23.16 9.06 2.56
N LYS A 200 22.60 10.24 2.83
CA LYS A 200 22.36 10.73 4.21
C LYS A 200 21.41 9.79 4.96
N TRP A 201 20.29 9.40 4.36
CA TRP A 201 19.32 8.50 4.97
C TRP A 201 19.88 7.09 5.21
N LYS A 202 20.72 6.59 4.31
CA LYS A 202 21.43 5.32 4.51
C LYS A 202 22.35 5.39 5.73
N GLN A 203 23.15 6.46 5.86
CA GLN A 203 24.09 6.64 6.97
C GLN A 203 23.39 6.88 8.31
N SER A 204 22.33 7.70 8.32
CA SER A 204 21.63 8.08 9.56
C SER A 204 20.57 7.08 10.00
N GLY A 205 20.03 6.27 9.11
CA GLY A 205 18.85 5.45 9.40
C GLY A 205 18.79 4.09 8.73
N GLY A 206 19.82 3.66 8.02
CA GLY A 206 19.79 2.37 7.31
C GLY A 206 18.69 2.28 6.26
N LEU A 207 18.38 3.41 5.59
CA LEU A 207 17.40 3.49 4.51
C LEU A 207 18.09 3.27 3.17
N TYR A 208 17.59 2.33 2.40
CA TYR A 208 18.10 1.95 1.09
C TYR A 208 17.02 2.18 0.04
N PHE A 209 17.42 2.30 -1.21
CA PHE A 209 16.49 2.41 -2.32
C PHE A 209 16.85 1.46 -3.47
N VAL A 210 15.86 1.14 -4.29
CA VAL A 210 16.00 0.64 -5.65
C VAL A 210 15.07 1.42 -6.58
N SER A 211 15.57 1.85 -7.73
CA SER A 211 14.82 2.60 -8.74
C SER A 211 15.31 2.29 -10.15
N LEU A 212 14.60 2.78 -11.18
CA LEU A 212 15.17 2.83 -12.53
C LEU A 212 16.22 3.93 -12.63
N THR A 213 17.22 3.70 -13.50
CA THR A 213 18.15 4.73 -13.95
C THR A 213 17.40 5.80 -14.75
N LYS A 214 17.70 7.06 -14.52
CA LYS A 214 17.21 8.14 -15.40
C LYS A 214 18.00 8.16 -16.71
N GLU A 215 17.31 8.49 -17.80
CA GLU A 215 18.01 8.75 -19.06
C GLU A 215 19.10 9.83 -18.90
N LYS A 216 20.19 9.65 -19.65
CA LYS A 216 21.34 10.60 -19.70
C LYS A 216 22.05 10.82 -18.35
N MET A 217 21.97 9.85 -17.44
CA MET A 217 22.80 9.90 -16.22
C MET A 217 24.26 9.64 -16.55
N ASN A 218 25.13 10.51 -16.04
CA ASN A 218 26.57 10.30 -16.12
C ASN A 218 27.01 9.41 -14.95
N LEU A 219 27.18 8.10 -15.24
CA LEU A 219 27.63 7.10 -14.28
C LEU A 219 28.93 6.47 -14.78
N THR A 220 29.95 6.49 -13.94
CA THR A 220 31.24 5.84 -14.24
C THR A 220 31.27 4.46 -13.59
N VAL A 221 31.47 3.41 -14.37
CA VAL A 221 31.68 2.05 -13.85
C VAL A 221 33.02 2.00 -13.13
N THR A 222 33.00 1.59 -11.87
CA THR A 222 34.20 1.45 -11.05
C THR A 222 34.62 0.00 -10.84
N ARG A 223 33.64 -0.92 -10.90
CA ARG A 223 33.88 -2.36 -10.80
C ARG A 223 32.71 -3.13 -11.39
N GLU A 224 32.99 -4.24 -12.06
CA GLU A 224 32.01 -5.26 -12.43
C GLU A 224 31.97 -6.35 -11.36
N ASN A 225 30.77 -6.79 -10.99
CA ASN A 225 30.58 -7.89 -10.06
C ASN A 225 30.30 -9.19 -10.88
N PRO A 226 30.84 -10.32 -10.45
CA PRO A 226 30.51 -11.60 -11.08
C PRO A 226 29.04 -11.94 -10.85
N ILE A 227 28.41 -12.51 -11.89
CA ILE A 227 27.02 -12.99 -11.81
C ILE A 227 27.06 -14.50 -11.73
N ASP A 228 26.55 -15.06 -10.65
CA ASP A 228 26.33 -16.50 -10.54
C ASP A 228 25.21 -16.92 -11.50
N ARG A 229 25.58 -17.54 -12.61
CA ARG A 229 24.65 -18.04 -13.62
C ARG A 229 23.91 -19.31 -13.19
N THR A 230 24.29 -19.94 -12.10
CA THR A 230 23.62 -21.13 -11.57
C THR A 230 22.44 -20.76 -10.65
N ASP A 231 22.42 -19.54 -10.11
CA ASP A 231 21.26 -19.07 -9.32
C ASP A 231 20.05 -18.80 -10.26
N PRO A 232 18.94 -19.53 -10.09
CA PRO A 232 17.76 -19.39 -10.92
C PRO A 232 17.09 -18.00 -10.78
N ASN A 233 17.42 -17.22 -9.74
CA ASN A 233 16.93 -15.86 -9.59
C ASN A 233 17.68 -14.85 -10.48
N HIS A 234 18.85 -15.20 -10.99
CA HIS A 234 19.64 -14.34 -11.87
C HIS A 234 19.24 -14.46 -13.35
N ALA A 235 18.21 -15.25 -13.68
CA ALA A 235 17.68 -15.31 -15.03
C ALA A 235 17.27 -13.91 -15.52
N GLY A 236 17.83 -13.49 -16.64
CA GLY A 236 17.65 -12.15 -17.22
C GLY A 236 18.62 -11.09 -16.71
N ILE A 237 19.43 -11.32 -15.68
CA ILE A 237 20.48 -10.38 -15.26
C ILE A 237 21.60 -10.41 -16.32
N THR A 238 21.90 -9.24 -16.91
CA THR A 238 22.93 -9.10 -17.95
C THR A 238 24.21 -8.46 -17.42
N ALA A 239 24.11 -7.54 -16.45
CA ALA A 239 25.26 -6.93 -15.79
C ALA A 239 24.95 -6.58 -14.32
N ASP A 240 25.98 -6.57 -13.51
CA ASP A 240 25.97 -6.14 -12.12
C ASP A 240 27.25 -5.31 -11.86
N GLU A 241 27.11 -4.01 -11.64
CA GLU A 241 28.21 -3.08 -11.68
C GLU A 241 28.17 -2.14 -10.46
N LEU A 242 29.31 -1.86 -9.88
CA LEU A 242 29.48 -0.70 -9.03
C LEU A 242 29.75 0.54 -9.88
N VAL A 243 29.01 1.59 -9.65
CA VAL A 243 29.10 2.84 -10.39
C VAL A 243 29.26 4.02 -9.44
N ALA A 244 29.89 5.09 -9.92
CA ALA A 244 29.97 6.37 -9.21
C ALA A 244 29.23 7.43 -10.01
N THR A 245 28.49 8.30 -9.30
CA THR A 245 27.93 9.54 -9.86
C THR A 245 29.01 10.59 -10.08
N SER A 246 28.70 11.68 -10.78
CA SER A 246 29.58 12.87 -10.88
C SER A 246 29.97 13.44 -9.53
N GLU A 247 29.12 13.29 -8.51
CA GLU A 247 29.41 13.69 -7.12
C GLU A 247 30.15 12.62 -6.31
N ARG A 248 30.70 11.58 -6.97
CA ARG A 248 31.42 10.45 -6.37
C ARG A 248 30.59 9.63 -5.38
N ILE A 249 29.27 9.63 -5.49
CA ILE A 249 28.41 8.76 -4.70
C ILE A 249 28.46 7.38 -5.32
N ALA A 250 28.83 6.37 -4.53
CA ALA A 250 28.85 4.98 -4.95
C ALA A 250 27.44 4.38 -4.97
N LEU A 251 27.07 3.79 -6.08
CA LEU A 251 25.80 3.08 -6.29
C LEU A 251 26.08 1.74 -6.96
N ARG A 252 25.07 0.88 -6.99
CA ARG A 252 25.09 -0.39 -7.74
C ARG A 252 24.09 -0.30 -8.87
N ARG A 253 24.51 -0.65 -10.08
CA ARG A 253 23.70 -0.71 -11.28
C ARG A 253 23.52 -2.16 -11.69
N ILE A 254 22.28 -2.55 -11.91
CA ILE A 254 21.92 -3.91 -12.34
C ILE A 254 21.16 -3.78 -13.65
N ARG A 255 21.68 -4.43 -14.72
CA ARG A 255 20.98 -4.52 -16.00
C ARG A 255 20.21 -5.83 -16.08
N TYR A 256 18.99 -5.74 -16.52
CA TYR A 256 18.05 -6.85 -16.55
C TYR A 256 17.23 -6.83 -17.82
N THR A 257 17.21 -7.95 -18.54
CA THR A 257 16.30 -8.19 -19.65
C THR A 257 15.19 -9.10 -19.20
N HIS A 258 13.95 -8.63 -19.22
CA HIS A 258 12.81 -9.41 -18.74
C HIS A 258 12.59 -10.65 -19.64
N PRO A 259 12.70 -11.88 -19.11
CA PRO A 259 12.74 -13.09 -19.94
C PRO A 259 11.49 -13.29 -20.81
N ALA A 260 10.31 -12.93 -20.32
CA ALA A 260 9.07 -13.13 -21.07
C ALA A 260 8.81 -12.04 -22.12
N THR A 261 9.14 -10.78 -21.83
CA THR A 261 8.81 -9.64 -22.70
C THR A 261 9.98 -9.16 -23.54
N GLY A 262 11.20 -9.42 -23.11
CA GLY A 262 12.43 -8.87 -23.69
C GLY A 262 12.65 -7.39 -23.35
N GLY A 263 11.83 -6.81 -22.49
CA GLY A 263 12.01 -5.44 -22.03
C GLY A 263 13.31 -5.30 -21.24
N GLU A 264 14.08 -4.26 -21.56
CA GLU A 264 15.34 -3.96 -20.89
C GLU A 264 15.11 -2.97 -19.75
N TYR A 265 15.76 -3.24 -18.62
CA TYR A 265 15.70 -2.41 -17.42
C TYR A 265 17.11 -2.18 -16.89
N GLU A 266 17.32 -0.99 -16.37
CA GLU A 266 18.55 -0.64 -15.67
C GLU A 266 18.15 -0.11 -14.29
N PHE A 267 18.50 -0.88 -13.26
CA PHE A 267 18.18 -0.55 -11.86
C PHE A 267 19.37 0.09 -11.18
N LEU A 268 19.11 1.14 -10.38
CA LEU A 268 20.08 1.72 -9.47
C LEU A 268 19.65 1.47 -8.03
N THR A 269 20.64 1.14 -7.19
CA THR A 269 20.39 0.92 -5.76
C THR A 269 21.58 1.39 -4.91
N SER A 270 21.28 1.75 -3.66
CA SER A 270 22.29 1.95 -2.60
C SER A 270 22.58 0.66 -1.81
N GLU A 271 21.94 -0.46 -2.17
CA GLU A 271 22.16 -1.77 -1.55
C GLU A 271 23.20 -2.58 -2.35
N PHE A 272 24.24 -3.07 -1.65
CA PHE A 272 25.39 -3.71 -2.29
C PHE A 272 25.50 -5.21 -2.02
N THR A 273 24.71 -5.75 -1.08
CA THR A 273 24.89 -7.13 -0.57
C THR A 273 23.87 -8.12 -1.11
N LEU A 274 22.65 -7.66 -1.43
CA LEU A 274 21.60 -8.54 -1.95
C LEU A 274 21.96 -9.09 -3.33
N PRO A 275 21.61 -10.34 -3.66
CA PRO A 275 21.77 -10.87 -5.02
C PRO A 275 21.08 -9.97 -6.07
N PRO A 276 21.66 -9.80 -7.28
CA PRO A 276 21.12 -8.87 -8.29
C PRO A 276 19.71 -9.27 -8.75
N GLY A 277 19.40 -10.56 -8.81
CA GLY A 277 18.05 -11.05 -9.15
C GLY A 277 17.01 -10.67 -8.09
N VAL A 278 17.40 -10.61 -6.80
CA VAL A 278 16.53 -10.14 -5.71
C VAL A 278 16.23 -8.65 -5.87
N ILE A 279 17.23 -7.83 -6.20
CA ILE A 279 17.03 -6.39 -6.45
C ILE A 279 16.07 -6.16 -7.63
N ALA A 280 16.26 -6.87 -8.75
CA ALA A 280 15.37 -6.80 -9.90
C ALA A 280 13.94 -7.21 -9.52
N PHE A 281 13.78 -8.30 -8.78
CA PHE A 281 12.49 -8.76 -8.28
C PHE A 281 11.81 -7.70 -7.41
N LEU A 282 12.51 -7.11 -6.44
CA LEU A 282 11.94 -6.08 -5.55
C LEU A 282 11.47 -4.86 -6.32
N TYR A 283 12.24 -4.41 -7.32
CA TYR A 283 11.79 -3.30 -8.16
C TYR A 283 10.51 -3.64 -8.92
N LEU A 284 10.43 -4.83 -9.50
CA LEU A 284 9.23 -5.25 -10.23
C LEU A 284 8.00 -5.33 -9.32
N ARG A 285 8.17 -5.54 -8.01
CA ARG A 285 7.09 -5.51 -7.01
C ARG A 285 6.60 -4.10 -6.69
N ARG A 286 7.30 -3.04 -7.07
CA ARG A 286 6.82 -1.66 -6.93
C ARG A 286 5.42 -1.46 -7.55
N TRP A 287 5.14 -2.14 -8.66
CA TRP A 287 3.83 -2.13 -9.31
C TRP A 287 2.68 -2.66 -8.46
N ASP A 288 2.96 -3.30 -7.33
CA ASP A 288 1.91 -3.72 -6.41
C ASP A 288 1.21 -2.50 -5.78
N LEU A 289 1.95 -1.41 -5.54
CA LEU A 289 1.36 -0.18 -5.02
C LEU A 289 0.39 0.48 -6.03
N GLU A 290 0.67 0.40 -7.33
CA GLU A 290 -0.26 0.88 -8.35
C GLU A 290 -1.59 0.10 -8.36
N LYS A 291 -1.54 -1.20 -8.03
CA LYS A 291 -2.76 -2.01 -7.84
C LYS A 291 -3.58 -1.54 -6.63
N VAL A 292 -2.89 -1.16 -5.56
CA VAL A 292 -3.56 -0.57 -4.39
C VAL A 292 -4.15 0.80 -4.75
N PHE A 293 -3.47 1.65 -5.51
CA PHE A 293 -4.02 2.94 -5.96
C PHE A 293 -5.29 2.78 -6.80
N ASP A 294 -5.32 1.79 -7.70
CA ASP A 294 -6.53 1.47 -8.44
C ASP A 294 -7.67 1.02 -7.50
N GLU A 295 -7.35 0.27 -6.45
CA GLU A 295 -8.31 -0.11 -5.42
C GLU A 295 -8.83 1.11 -4.65
N LEU A 296 -7.94 1.98 -4.16
CA LEU A 296 -8.31 3.21 -3.46
C LEU A 296 -9.24 4.08 -4.32
N LYS A 297 -8.88 4.27 -5.59
CA LYS A 297 -9.63 5.12 -6.52
C LYS A 297 -10.98 4.53 -6.91
N ASN A 298 -11.00 3.27 -7.30
CA ASN A 298 -12.16 2.66 -7.95
C ASN A 298 -13.06 1.89 -6.99
N LYS A 299 -12.55 1.50 -5.82
CA LYS A 299 -13.30 0.69 -4.85
C LYS A 299 -13.50 1.37 -3.50
N LEU A 300 -12.56 2.24 -3.06
CA LEU A 300 -12.64 2.92 -1.76
C LEU A 300 -12.96 4.43 -1.86
N GLY A 301 -13.39 4.91 -3.02
CA GLY A 301 -13.90 6.27 -3.16
C GLY A 301 -12.87 7.40 -3.10
N ALA A 302 -11.57 7.10 -3.34
CA ALA A 302 -10.50 8.09 -3.37
C ALA A 302 -10.47 8.94 -4.67
N GLN A 303 -11.62 9.28 -5.23
CA GLN A 303 -11.68 10.07 -6.46
C GLN A 303 -11.60 11.58 -6.20
N ARG A 304 -12.09 12.02 -5.04
CA ARG A 304 -12.13 13.44 -4.65
C ARG A 304 -11.80 13.61 -3.17
N ALA A 305 -11.20 14.75 -2.84
CA ALA A 305 -10.96 15.12 -1.46
C ALA A 305 -12.27 15.30 -0.68
N TRP A 306 -12.28 14.88 0.58
CA TRP A 306 -13.43 15.01 1.48
C TRP A 306 -13.55 16.42 2.06
N GLY A 307 -12.46 17.16 2.10
CA GLY A 307 -12.38 18.53 2.62
C GLY A 307 -11.27 19.34 1.95
N ASN A 308 -11.22 20.62 2.24
CA ASN A 308 -10.26 21.55 1.63
C ASN A 308 -8.99 21.73 2.45
N SER A 309 -9.05 21.49 3.76
CA SER A 309 -7.88 21.67 4.62
C SER A 309 -6.88 20.51 4.48
N ALA A 310 -5.62 20.79 4.72
CA ALA A 310 -4.56 19.78 4.75
C ALA A 310 -4.83 18.67 5.77
N VAL A 311 -5.46 19.02 6.92
CA VAL A 311 -5.84 18.07 7.96
C VAL A 311 -6.91 17.11 7.43
N ALA A 312 -7.98 17.62 6.81
CA ALA A 312 -9.07 16.81 6.27
C ALA A 312 -8.59 15.89 5.14
N GLN A 313 -7.67 16.36 4.29
CA GLN A 313 -7.08 15.59 3.21
C GLN A 313 -6.22 14.43 3.74
N GLN A 314 -5.35 14.70 4.74
CA GLN A 314 -4.58 13.66 5.40
C GLN A 314 -5.48 12.67 6.15
N MET A 315 -6.54 13.16 6.79
CA MET A 315 -7.54 12.33 7.47
C MET A 315 -8.15 11.31 6.51
N GLN A 316 -8.58 11.76 5.34
CA GLN A 316 -9.09 10.87 4.28
C GLN A 316 -8.06 9.81 3.89
N ALA A 317 -6.80 10.20 3.67
CA ALA A 317 -5.74 9.26 3.32
C ALA A 317 -5.56 8.18 4.39
N HIS A 318 -5.62 8.55 5.69
CA HIS A 318 -5.54 7.58 6.77
C HIS A 318 -6.78 6.69 6.86
N PHE A 319 -8.00 7.19 6.58
CA PHE A 319 -9.19 6.34 6.51
C PHE A 319 -9.11 5.34 5.35
N LEU A 320 -8.53 5.74 4.21
CA LEU A 320 -8.29 4.82 3.10
C LEU A 320 -7.27 3.75 3.46
N CYS A 321 -6.18 4.09 4.15
CA CYS A 321 -5.23 3.11 4.68
C CYS A 321 -5.89 2.15 5.67
N LEU A 322 -6.68 2.66 6.62
CA LEU A 322 -7.40 1.84 7.58
C LEU A 322 -8.37 0.88 6.89
N ALA A 323 -9.16 1.37 5.91
CA ALA A 323 -10.09 0.55 5.16
C ALA A 323 -9.37 -0.56 4.39
N HIS A 324 -8.28 -0.23 3.67
CA HIS A 324 -7.45 -1.21 2.95
C HIS A 324 -6.90 -2.27 3.91
N ASN A 325 -6.26 -1.86 4.99
CA ASN A 325 -5.62 -2.78 5.95
C ASN A 325 -6.65 -3.66 6.68
N LEU A 326 -7.81 -3.12 7.04
CA LEU A 326 -8.89 -3.90 7.64
C LEU A 326 -9.47 -4.94 6.67
N ILE A 327 -9.61 -4.61 5.39
CA ILE A 327 -10.03 -5.57 4.37
C ILE A 327 -9.00 -6.69 4.24
N GLN A 328 -7.70 -6.39 4.27
CA GLN A 328 -6.65 -7.42 4.25
C GLN A 328 -6.80 -8.39 5.44
N LEU A 329 -7.02 -7.86 6.65
CA LEU A 329 -7.27 -8.69 7.84
C LEU A 329 -8.58 -9.49 7.71
N PHE A 330 -9.62 -8.88 7.18
CA PHE A 330 -10.91 -9.53 6.99
C PHE A 330 -10.85 -10.66 5.95
N GLU A 331 -10.16 -10.48 4.82
CA GLU A 331 -9.94 -11.55 3.83
C GLU A 331 -9.19 -12.73 4.46
N ARG A 332 -8.16 -12.47 5.30
CA ARG A 332 -7.44 -13.51 6.03
C ARG A 332 -8.36 -14.24 7.01
N HIS A 333 -9.22 -13.51 7.71
CA HIS A 333 -10.23 -14.11 8.59
C HIS A 333 -11.19 -15.01 7.80
N LEU A 334 -11.69 -14.54 6.65
CA LEU A 334 -12.55 -15.36 5.78
C LEU A 334 -11.84 -16.63 5.29
N ALA A 335 -10.58 -16.56 4.93
CA ALA A 335 -9.79 -17.72 4.52
C ALA A 335 -9.59 -18.70 5.68
N ALA A 336 -9.18 -18.21 6.85
CA ALA A 336 -8.82 -19.05 7.99
C ALA A 336 -10.06 -19.67 8.68
N ALA A 337 -11.10 -18.87 8.97
CA ALA A 337 -12.27 -19.30 9.73
C ALA A 337 -13.36 -19.91 8.86
N HIS A 338 -13.47 -19.50 7.61
CA HIS A 338 -14.56 -19.88 6.74
C HIS A 338 -14.11 -20.59 5.45
N GLN A 339 -12.81 -20.77 5.22
CA GLN A 339 -12.26 -21.39 4.01
C GLN A 339 -12.73 -20.70 2.71
N VAL A 340 -12.93 -19.38 2.77
CA VAL A 340 -13.31 -18.58 1.62
C VAL A 340 -12.09 -17.94 1.01
N THR A 341 -11.64 -18.46 -0.13
CA THR A 341 -10.54 -17.89 -0.93
C THR A 341 -11.06 -17.46 -2.30
N ASN A 342 -10.35 -16.54 -2.93
CA ASN A 342 -10.70 -16.06 -4.27
C ASN A 342 -10.15 -17.00 -5.36
N VAL A 343 -10.75 -18.17 -5.50
CA VAL A 343 -10.33 -19.22 -6.46
C VAL A 343 -10.21 -18.70 -7.89
N ALA A 344 -11.08 -17.79 -8.29
CA ALA A 344 -11.03 -17.20 -9.63
C ALA A 344 -9.76 -16.35 -9.84
N GLU A 345 -9.34 -15.63 -8.81
CA GLU A 345 -8.09 -14.86 -8.88
C GLU A 345 -6.87 -15.78 -8.87
N GLU A 346 -6.89 -16.85 -8.11
CA GLU A 346 -5.84 -17.88 -8.13
C GLU A 346 -5.69 -18.48 -9.52
N LYS A 347 -6.80 -18.83 -10.18
CA LYS A 347 -6.78 -19.31 -11.58
C LYS A 347 -6.22 -18.25 -12.54
N ARG A 348 -6.59 -16.97 -12.36
CA ARG A 348 -6.06 -15.87 -13.19
C ARG A 348 -4.54 -15.69 -12.98
N ARG A 349 -4.06 -15.79 -11.74
CA ARG A 349 -2.62 -15.75 -11.45
C ARG A 349 -1.88 -16.90 -12.12
N ALA A 350 -2.38 -18.12 -11.96
CA ALA A 350 -1.81 -19.30 -12.60
C ALA A 350 -1.79 -19.16 -14.13
N GLY A 351 -2.86 -18.66 -14.74
CA GLY A 351 -2.94 -18.40 -16.18
C GLY A 351 -1.93 -17.34 -16.64
N ARG A 352 -1.74 -16.25 -15.89
CA ARG A 352 -0.71 -15.23 -16.18
C ARG A 352 0.70 -15.81 -16.10
N LEU A 353 0.98 -16.59 -15.06
CA LEU A 353 2.28 -17.25 -14.92
C LEU A 353 2.56 -18.18 -16.08
N ALA A 354 1.60 -19.05 -16.42
CA ALA A 354 1.74 -19.97 -17.55
C ALA A 354 1.97 -19.22 -18.89
N ALA A 355 1.31 -18.09 -19.10
CA ALA A 355 1.53 -17.23 -20.26
C ALA A 355 2.95 -16.65 -20.29
N GLN A 356 3.43 -16.12 -19.15
CA GLN A 356 4.79 -15.61 -19.04
C GLN A 356 5.85 -16.69 -19.25
N GLN A 357 5.65 -17.90 -18.72
CA GLN A 357 6.55 -19.04 -18.93
C GLN A 357 6.61 -19.44 -20.41
N ARG A 358 5.47 -19.48 -21.12
CA ARG A 358 5.42 -19.76 -22.57
C ARG A 358 6.18 -18.71 -23.35
N LEU A 359 6.00 -17.41 -23.04
CA LEU A 359 6.71 -16.32 -23.71
C LEU A 359 8.22 -16.39 -23.44
N ALA A 360 8.63 -16.64 -22.21
CA ALA A 360 10.05 -16.80 -21.88
C ALA A 360 10.67 -18.00 -22.65
N LYS A 361 9.99 -19.15 -22.65
CA LYS A 361 10.43 -20.35 -23.40
C LYS A 361 10.57 -20.07 -24.90
N ALA A 362 9.63 -19.34 -25.50
CA ALA A 362 9.69 -18.94 -26.91
C ALA A 362 10.91 -18.06 -27.24
N ARG A 363 11.46 -17.37 -26.23
CA ARG A 363 12.70 -16.57 -26.34
C ARG A 363 13.96 -17.34 -25.92
N GLY A 364 13.86 -18.64 -25.64
CA GLY A 364 14.98 -19.43 -25.13
C GLY A 364 15.39 -19.07 -23.70
N ALA A 365 14.49 -18.47 -22.93
CA ALA A 365 14.76 -17.97 -21.58
C ALA A 365 13.87 -18.65 -20.53
N VAL A 366 14.23 -18.49 -19.25
CA VAL A 366 13.50 -19.00 -18.09
C VAL A 366 13.15 -17.83 -17.18
N LEU A 367 11.97 -17.86 -16.57
CA LEU A 367 11.60 -16.85 -15.56
C LEU A 367 12.42 -17.05 -14.28
N PRO A 368 12.84 -15.95 -13.61
CA PRO A 368 13.47 -16.04 -12.29
C PRO A 368 12.60 -16.80 -11.29
N ALA A 369 13.21 -17.60 -10.41
CA ALA A 369 12.47 -18.42 -9.44
C ALA A 369 11.56 -17.60 -8.54
N LEU A 370 12.03 -16.43 -8.07
CA LEU A 370 11.23 -15.51 -7.26
C LEU A 370 10.00 -14.97 -8.01
N VAL A 371 10.10 -14.74 -9.32
CA VAL A 371 8.95 -14.33 -10.15
C VAL A 371 7.93 -15.46 -10.29
N GLN A 372 8.38 -16.69 -10.33
CA GLN A 372 7.50 -17.87 -10.42
C GLN A 372 6.75 -18.13 -9.11
N THR A 373 7.44 -18.01 -7.98
CA THR A 373 6.89 -18.33 -6.66
C THR A 373 6.12 -17.18 -6.01
N HIS A 374 6.52 -15.93 -6.27
CA HIS A 374 5.93 -14.72 -5.66
C HIS A 374 5.34 -13.82 -6.73
N GLN A 375 4.13 -14.12 -7.12
CA GLN A 375 3.42 -13.30 -8.10
C GLN A 375 3.01 -11.95 -7.52
N ARG A 376 2.82 -10.98 -8.42
CA ARG A 376 2.36 -9.64 -8.06
C ARG A 376 1.05 -9.69 -7.28
N LEU A 377 0.88 -8.71 -6.39
CA LEU A 377 -0.37 -8.45 -5.70
C LEU A 377 -1.52 -8.38 -6.71
N THR A 378 -2.61 -8.99 -6.34
CA THR A 378 -3.88 -8.79 -7.03
C THR A 378 -4.75 -7.90 -6.17
N GLN A 379 -5.53 -7.08 -6.82
CA GLN A 379 -6.51 -6.25 -6.13
C GLN A 379 -7.55 -7.11 -5.44
N THR A 380 -8.03 -6.66 -4.29
CA THR A 380 -9.24 -7.20 -3.66
C THR A 380 -10.38 -7.26 -4.68
N SER A 381 -11.06 -8.36 -4.73
CA SER A 381 -12.11 -8.58 -5.71
C SER A 381 -13.23 -7.55 -5.59
N LEU A 382 -13.68 -7.00 -6.72
CA LEU A 382 -14.88 -6.16 -6.77
C LEU A 382 -16.11 -6.90 -6.22
N LYS A 383 -16.17 -8.23 -6.33
CA LYS A 383 -17.24 -9.06 -5.77
C LYS A 383 -17.26 -9.00 -4.25
N LEU A 384 -16.06 -9.05 -3.59
CA LEU A 384 -15.99 -8.89 -2.14
C LEU A 384 -16.50 -7.52 -1.71
N PHE A 385 -16.09 -6.44 -2.39
CA PHE A 385 -16.59 -5.10 -2.06
C PHE A 385 -18.08 -4.94 -2.24
N ARG A 386 -18.66 -5.49 -3.33
CA ARG A 386 -20.11 -5.49 -3.56
C ARG A 386 -20.83 -6.27 -2.48
N TRP A 387 -20.40 -7.48 -2.20
CA TRP A 387 -20.95 -8.32 -1.16
C TRP A 387 -20.87 -7.64 0.22
N LEU A 388 -19.71 -7.08 0.56
CA LEU A 388 -19.49 -6.36 1.82
C LEU A 388 -20.47 -5.20 1.96
N ARG A 389 -20.65 -4.37 0.92
CA ARG A 389 -21.59 -3.25 0.94
C ARG A 389 -23.05 -3.70 1.06
N CYS A 390 -23.43 -4.74 0.36
CA CYS A 390 -24.80 -5.29 0.41
C CYS A 390 -25.14 -5.80 1.82
N HIS A 391 -24.20 -6.45 2.48
CA HIS A 391 -24.41 -7.11 3.76
C HIS A 391 -23.87 -6.34 4.96
N PHE A 392 -23.31 -5.16 4.76
CA PHE A 392 -22.63 -4.38 5.81
C PHE A 392 -23.50 -4.11 7.03
N PHE A 393 -24.80 -3.84 6.82
CA PHE A 393 -25.78 -3.57 7.86
C PHE A 393 -26.73 -4.75 8.12
N SER A 394 -26.36 -5.95 7.66
CA SER A 394 -27.12 -7.15 7.94
C SER A 394 -26.98 -7.55 9.41
N GLU A 395 -28.07 -7.93 10.04
CA GLU A 395 -28.09 -8.52 11.37
C GLU A 395 -27.82 -10.02 11.37
N LEU A 396 -27.76 -10.62 10.17
CA LEU A 396 -27.48 -12.05 10.03
C LEU A 396 -26.05 -12.37 10.50
N PRO A 397 -25.82 -13.54 11.08
CA PRO A 397 -24.49 -14.04 11.42
C PRO A 397 -23.60 -14.10 10.19
N LEU A 398 -22.31 -13.79 10.33
CA LEU A 398 -21.36 -13.84 9.22
C LEU A 398 -21.35 -15.20 8.52
N VAL A 399 -21.49 -16.30 9.25
CA VAL A 399 -21.52 -17.66 8.69
C VAL A 399 -22.60 -17.87 7.63
N GLU A 400 -23.77 -17.25 7.80
CA GLU A 400 -24.87 -17.31 6.82
C GLU A 400 -24.57 -16.44 5.60
N LEU A 401 -24.00 -15.24 5.81
CA LEU A 401 -23.64 -14.32 4.73
C LEU A 401 -22.51 -14.88 3.84
N VAL A 402 -21.59 -15.61 4.43
CA VAL A 402 -20.42 -16.19 3.73
C VAL A 402 -20.84 -17.24 2.69
N ALA A 403 -21.94 -17.95 2.87
CA ALA A 403 -22.45 -18.90 1.88
C ALA A 403 -22.70 -18.24 0.52
N ALA A 404 -23.29 -17.02 0.52
CA ALA A 404 -23.49 -16.24 -0.71
C ALA A 404 -22.18 -15.79 -1.34
N LEU A 405 -21.18 -15.45 -0.54
CA LEU A 405 -19.84 -15.08 -1.04
C LEU A 405 -19.13 -16.27 -1.69
N ARG A 406 -19.18 -17.45 -1.08
CA ARG A 406 -18.63 -18.70 -1.66
C ARG A 406 -19.22 -18.98 -3.03
N SER A 407 -20.55 -18.90 -3.15
CA SER A 407 -21.24 -19.08 -4.42
C SER A 407 -20.72 -18.08 -5.46
N SER A 408 -20.63 -16.79 -5.13
CA SER A 408 -20.15 -15.78 -6.07
C SER A 408 -18.68 -15.92 -6.45
N TYR A 409 -17.81 -16.48 -5.60
CA TYR A 409 -16.42 -16.76 -5.91
C TYR A 409 -16.21 -18.05 -6.71
N ALA A 410 -17.11 -19.00 -6.61
CA ALA A 410 -17.06 -20.26 -7.36
C ALA A 410 -17.42 -20.10 -8.85
N PHE A 411 -18.21 -19.09 -9.20
CA PHE A 411 -18.74 -18.87 -10.56
C PHE A 411 -17.82 -17.99 -11.46
N LEU A 412 -16.54 -17.98 -11.25
CA LEU A 412 -15.55 -17.39 -12.15
C LEU A 412 -14.50 -18.46 -12.53
#